data_6d43ab1ea0c8137e41011b0865227920
#
_entry.id   6d43ab1ea0c8137e41011b0865227920
#
_cell.length_a   1.000
_cell.length_b   1.000
_cell.length_c   1.000
_cell.angle_alpha   90.00
_cell.angle_beta   90.00
_cell.angle_gamma   90.00
#
_symmetry.space_group_name_H-M   'P 1'
#
loop_
_entity.id
_entity.type
_entity.pdbx_description
1 polymer ?
#
loop_
_entity_poly.entity_id
_entity_poly.type
_entity_poly.pdbx_seq_one_letter_code
_entity_poly.pdbx_strand_id
1 'polypeptide(L)'
;MITEAVFSAGATGIIAHAFPGPESLRSIREVDLSKEMYVVITMSHPKGGDHFKIEEFCSLALEVGATGVVAPATRPEDVARVKSLIGDLEIISPGVGAQGGDSKETIRAGADFIIVGRGIYQADNPASAAEKYMSEMDIND
;
A
#
# COMPACT_ATOMS: atom_id res chain seq x y z
N MET A 1 10.51 -6.93 20.43
CA MET A 1 10.20 -5.78 19.51
C MET A 1 8.71 -5.75 19.21
N ILE A 2 8.16 -4.61 18.71
CA ILE A 2 6.73 -4.52 18.29
C ILE A 2 6.42 -5.58 17.22
N THR A 3 7.29 -5.77 16.24
CA THR A 3 7.13 -6.75 15.16
C THR A 3 6.99 -8.18 15.68
N GLU A 4 7.81 -8.59 16.63
CA GLU A 4 7.71 -9.92 17.29
C GLU A 4 6.35 -10.11 17.97
N ALA A 5 5.88 -9.09 18.69
CA ALA A 5 4.59 -9.13 19.36
C ALA A 5 3.43 -9.27 18.36
N VAL A 6 3.47 -8.52 17.24
CA VAL A 6 2.47 -8.58 16.18
C VAL A 6 2.42 -9.97 15.53
N PHE A 7 3.57 -10.53 15.18
CA PHE A 7 3.63 -11.88 14.59
C PHE A 7 3.24 -12.97 15.58
N SER A 8 3.65 -12.84 16.83
CA SER A 8 3.22 -13.77 17.91
C SER A 8 1.71 -13.73 18.16
N ALA A 9 1.06 -12.59 17.88
CA ALA A 9 -0.39 -12.45 17.95
C ALA A 9 -1.12 -13.03 16.72
N GLY A 10 -0.39 -13.59 15.74
CA GLY A 10 -0.95 -14.29 14.58
C GLY A 10 -1.04 -13.46 13.30
N ALA A 11 -0.44 -12.27 13.24
CA ALA A 11 -0.37 -11.52 11.99
C ALA A 11 0.46 -12.28 10.93
N THR A 12 0.02 -12.23 9.68
CA THR A 12 0.70 -12.80 8.52
C THR A 12 1.64 -11.82 7.84
N GLY A 13 1.45 -10.53 8.08
CA GLY A 13 2.27 -9.48 7.50
C GLY A 13 2.25 -8.19 8.33
N ILE A 14 3.07 -7.23 7.91
CA ILE A 14 3.19 -5.92 8.54
C ILE A 14 3.34 -4.82 7.48
N ILE A 15 2.81 -3.64 7.78
CA ILE A 15 3.04 -2.42 6.99
C ILE A 15 4.00 -1.53 7.76
N ALA A 16 5.11 -1.14 7.15
CA ALA A 16 6.15 -0.30 7.75
C ALA A 16 6.43 0.93 6.88
N HIS A 17 6.78 2.04 7.50
CA HIS A 17 7.20 3.25 6.78
C HIS A 17 8.66 3.19 6.33
N ALA A 18 8.95 3.69 5.13
CA ALA A 18 10.33 3.80 4.61
C ALA A 18 11.15 4.89 5.29
N PHE A 19 10.53 5.98 5.72
CA PHE A 19 11.23 7.18 6.20
C PHE A 19 12.15 6.98 7.44
N PRO A 20 11.97 5.95 8.32
CA PRO A 20 12.93 5.70 9.38
C PRO A 20 14.28 5.15 8.88
N GLY A 21 14.36 4.79 7.61
CA GLY A 21 15.60 4.36 6.95
C GLY A 21 15.82 2.84 6.90
N PRO A 22 16.92 2.42 6.25
CA PRO A 22 17.17 1.03 5.91
C PRO A 22 17.33 0.11 7.11
N GLU A 23 18.01 0.55 8.16
CA GLU A 23 18.26 -0.27 9.36
C GLU A 23 16.96 -0.66 10.06
N SER A 24 15.98 0.27 10.10
CA SER A 24 14.67 -0.01 10.68
C SER A 24 13.92 -1.08 9.89
N LEU A 25 13.90 -0.97 8.56
CA LEU A 25 13.22 -1.94 7.70
C LEU A 25 13.92 -3.31 7.72
N ARG A 26 15.26 -3.36 7.71
CA ARG A 26 16.00 -4.61 7.86
C ARG A 26 15.69 -5.30 9.18
N SER A 27 15.71 -4.55 10.28
CA SER A 27 15.37 -5.09 11.61
C SER A 27 13.95 -5.67 11.69
N ILE A 28 12.98 -5.06 10.99
CA ILE A 28 11.61 -5.59 10.88
C ILE A 28 11.60 -6.87 10.04
N ARG A 29 12.27 -6.86 8.90
CA ARG A 29 12.31 -7.98 7.95
C ARG A 29 12.96 -9.23 8.53
N GLU A 30 14.03 -9.06 9.30
CA GLU A 30 14.81 -10.14 9.93
C GLU A 30 14.08 -10.87 11.05
N VAL A 31 12.98 -10.32 11.58
CA VAL A 31 12.19 -11.00 12.63
C VAL A 31 11.60 -12.31 12.11
N ASP A 32 11.04 -12.32 10.90
CA ASP A 32 10.53 -13.53 10.26
C ASP A 32 10.43 -13.31 8.73
N LEU A 33 11.34 -13.94 8.00
CA LEU A 33 11.42 -13.84 6.54
C LEU A 33 10.24 -14.51 5.81
N SER A 34 9.48 -15.37 6.48
CA SER A 34 8.29 -16.01 5.90
C SER A 34 7.05 -15.12 5.91
N LYS A 35 7.09 -14.01 6.63
CA LYS A 35 5.97 -13.07 6.76
C LYS A 35 6.01 -12.00 5.68
N GLU A 36 4.84 -11.49 5.34
CA GLU A 36 4.71 -10.39 4.39
C GLU A 36 5.16 -9.05 4.99
N MET A 37 5.81 -8.24 4.18
CA MET A 37 6.15 -6.88 4.56
C MET A 37 5.84 -5.93 3.41
N TYR A 38 4.99 -4.94 3.69
CA TYR A 38 4.68 -3.84 2.77
C TYR A 38 5.31 -2.56 3.27
N VAL A 39 5.94 -1.81 2.37
CA VAL A 39 6.66 -0.58 2.70
C VAL A 39 5.90 0.64 2.20
N VAL A 40 5.57 1.57 3.10
CA VAL A 40 4.92 2.83 2.72
C VAL A 40 5.93 3.73 2.02
N ILE A 41 5.71 3.95 0.72
CA ILE A 41 6.56 4.78 -0.14
C ILE A 41 6.10 6.25 -0.11
N THR A 42 4.78 6.48 -0.19
CA THR A 42 4.18 7.81 -0.18
C THR A 42 2.82 7.78 0.49
N MET A 43 2.32 8.93 0.93
CA MET A 43 1.08 9.05 1.71
C MET A 43 0.11 10.04 1.06
N SER A 44 -1.18 9.84 1.34
CA SER A 44 -2.27 10.70 0.83
C SER A 44 -2.33 12.11 1.46
N HIS A 45 -1.57 12.36 2.55
CA HIS A 45 -1.62 13.63 3.25
C HIS A 45 -1.09 14.79 2.38
N PRO A 46 -1.85 15.88 2.19
CA PRO A 46 -1.48 16.97 1.28
C PRO A 46 -0.14 17.67 1.59
N LYS A 47 0.28 17.64 2.85
CA LYS A 47 1.55 18.23 3.33
C LYS A 47 2.68 17.21 3.47
N GLY A 48 2.44 15.95 3.15
CA GLY A 48 3.41 14.86 3.27
C GLY A 48 4.27 14.64 2.03
N GLY A 49 3.86 15.18 0.88
CA GLY A 49 4.46 14.87 -0.42
C GLY A 49 5.93 15.26 -0.56
N ASP A 50 6.35 16.39 -0.02
CA ASP A 50 7.69 16.94 -0.20
C ASP A 50 8.78 16.19 0.58
N HIS A 51 8.40 15.31 1.50
CA HIS A 51 9.33 14.51 2.33
C HIS A 51 9.54 13.08 1.80
N PHE A 52 8.76 12.66 0.80
CA PHE A 52 8.84 11.31 0.26
C PHE A 52 9.72 11.28 -1.00
N LYS A 53 10.83 10.60 -0.88
CA LYS A 53 11.77 10.34 -1.98
C LYS A 53 11.37 9.02 -2.63
N ILE A 54 10.43 9.05 -3.55
CA ILE A 54 9.81 7.85 -4.15
C ILE A 54 10.88 6.88 -4.67
N GLU A 55 11.87 7.37 -5.42
CA GLU A 55 12.93 6.53 -5.98
C GLU A 55 13.78 5.85 -4.91
N GLU A 56 14.18 6.61 -3.89
CA GLU A 56 14.99 6.11 -2.78
C GLU A 56 14.22 5.06 -1.98
N PHE A 57 12.94 5.30 -1.71
CA PHE A 57 12.10 4.39 -0.94
C PHE A 57 11.69 3.14 -1.73
N CYS A 58 11.47 3.24 -3.04
CA CYS A 58 11.28 2.08 -3.91
C CYS A 58 12.53 1.20 -3.94
N SER A 59 13.71 1.80 -4.10
CA SER A 59 14.99 1.08 -4.06
C SER A 59 15.18 0.35 -2.73
N LEU A 60 14.85 1.02 -1.62
CA LEU A 60 14.93 0.43 -0.29
C LEU A 60 13.96 -0.74 -0.09
N ALA A 61 12.72 -0.63 -0.58
CA ALA A 61 11.74 -1.72 -0.53
C ALA A 61 12.25 -2.98 -1.28
N LEU A 62 12.85 -2.79 -2.46
CA LEU A 62 13.49 -3.87 -3.23
C LEU A 62 14.67 -4.47 -2.46
N GLU A 63 15.56 -3.64 -1.90
CA GLU A 63 16.76 -4.08 -1.17
C GLU A 63 16.42 -4.96 0.04
N VAL A 64 15.39 -4.58 0.81
CA VAL A 64 14.98 -5.35 2.01
C VAL A 64 14.13 -6.57 1.67
N GLY A 65 13.82 -6.82 0.41
CA GLY A 65 12.98 -7.94 -0.02
C GLY A 65 11.54 -7.81 0.49
N ALA A 66 10.94 -6.62 0.35
CA ALA A 66 9.54 -6.41 0.67
C ALA A 66 8.63 -7.27 -0.23
N THR A 67 7.46 -7.65 0.27
CA THR A 67 6.39 -8.29 -0.53
C THR A 67 5.77 -7.28 -1.49
N GLY A 68 5.59 -6.06 -1.01
CA GLY A 68 5.00 -5.00 -1.80
C GLY A 68 5.19 -3.63 -1.15
N VAL A 69 4.51 -2.65 -1.70
CA VAL A 69 4.60 -1.25 -1.28
C VAL A 69 3.21 -0.63 -1.14
N VAL A 70 3.14 0.50 -0.43
CA VAL A 70 1.91 1.27 -0.27
C VAL A 70 2.08 2.62 -0.96
N ALA A 71 1.18 2.92 -1.91
CA ALA A 71 1.08 4.20 -2.60
C ALA A 71 -0.39 4.65 -2.65
N PRO A 72 -0.73 5.95 -2.39
CA PRO A 72 -2.10 6.36 -2.17
C PRO A 72 -2.92 6.45 -3.47
N ALA A 73 -4.15 5.95 -3.44
CA ALA A 73 -5.12 6.05 -4.54
C ALA A 73 -5.53 7.50 -4.90
N THR A 74 -5.30 8.44 -4.00
CA THR A 74 -5.57 9.87 -4.22
C THR A 74 -4.57 10.55 -5.17
N ARG A 75 -3.50 9.83 -5.54
CA ARG A 75 -2.44 10.29 -6.46
C ARG A 75 -2.06 9.15 -7.41
N PRO A 76 -2.88 8.87 -8.43
CA PRO A 76 -2.63 7.78 -9.39
C PRO A 76 -1.32 7.97 -10.16
N GLU A 77 -0.86 9.20 -10.35
CA GLU A 77 0.47 9.50 -10.91
C GLU A 77 1.62 8.96 -10.05
N ASP A 78 1.52 9.04 -8.72
CA ASP A 78 2.49 8.43 -7.81
C ASP A 78 2.44 6.90 -7.90
N VAL A 79 1.24 6.31 -7.99
CA VAL A 79 1.06 4.86 -8.17
C VAL A 79 1.75 4.39 -9.46
N ALA A 80 1.51 5.08 -10.59
CA ALA A 80 2.14 4.76 -11.86
C ALA A 80 3.68 4.89 -11.81
N ARG A 81 4.18 5.94 -11.15
CA ARG A 81 5.62 6.14 -10.94
C ARG A 81 6.23 5.03 -10.08
N VAL A 82 5.60 4.69 -8.96
CA VAL A 82 6.01 3.59 -8.10
C VAL A 82 6.04 2.28 -8.89
N LYS A 83 4.97 1.97 -9.65
CA LYS A 83 4.90 0.74 -10.47
C LYS A 83 6.07 0.61 -11.44
N SER A 84 6.52 1.70 -12.02
CA SER A 84 7.67 1.71 -12.94
C SER A 84 9.02 1.41 -12.27
N LEU A 85 9.11 1.52 -10.94
CA LEU A 85 10.36 1.42 -10.18
C LEU A 85 10.50 0.12 -9.38
N ILE A 86 9.41 -0.57 -9.07
CA ILE A 86 9.40 -1.68 -8.10
C ILE A 86 9.40 -3.08 -8.73
N GLY A 87 9.37 -3.18 -10.07
CA GLY A 87 9.33 -4.48 -10.75
C GLY A 87 8.08 -5.31 -10.39
N ASP A 88 8.30 -6.50 -9.87
CA ASP A 88 7.24 -7.47 -9.55
C ASP A 88 6.61 -7.30 -8.15
N LEU A 89 7.02 -6.31 -7.37
CA LEU A 89 6.41 -6.06 -6.06
C LEU A 89 4.96 -5.60 -6.23
N GLU A 90 4.11 -6.01 -5.29
CA GLU A 90 2.69 -5.63 -5.24
C GLU A 90 2.52 -4.17 -4.77
N ILE A 91 1.46 -3.51 -5.24
CA ILE A 91 1.03 -2.20 -4.76
C ILE A 91 -0.31 -2.31 -4.06
N ILE A 92 -0.36 -1.90 -2.79
CA ILE A 92 -1.60 -1.69 -2.05
C ILE A 92 -1.88 -0.19 -2.00
N SER A 93 -3.08 0.23 -2.46
CA SER A 93 -3.46 1.65 -2.55
C SER A 93 -4.59 2.02 -1.61
N PRO A 94 -4.31 2.68 -0.49
CA PRO A 94 -5.32 3.25 0.39
C PRO A 94 -5.86 4.58 -0.13
N GLY A 95 -7.06 4.97 0.34
CA GLY A 95 -7.63 6.28 0.07
C GLY A 95 -8.70 6.31 -1.02
N VAL A 96 -9.17 5.15 -1.45
CA VAL A 96 -10.30 5.04 -2.39
C VAL A 96 -11.61 5.48 -1.73
N GLY A 97 -12.47 6.14 -2.50
CA GLY A 97 -13.80 6.61 -2.09
C GLY A 97 -13.74 7.79 -1.14
N ALA A 98 -13.86 7.58 0.14
CA ALA A 98 -14.00 8.64 1.15
C ALA A 98 -12.83 9.67 1.22
N GLN A 99 -11.68 9.36 0.65
CA GLN A 99 -10.54 10.27 0.53
C GLN A 99 -10.38 10.86 -0.90
N GLY A 100 -11.26 10.47 -1.83
CA GLY A 100 -11.30 11.00 -3.19
C GLY A 100 -10.55 10.16 -4.24
N GLY A 101 -9.92 9.05 -3.86
CA GLY A 101 -9.31 8.14 -4.82
C GLY A 101 -10.38 7.38 -5.63
N ASP A 102 -10.14 7.21 -6.92
CA ASP A 102 -10.97 6.43 -7.84
C ASP A 102 -10.41 5.00 -8.00
N SER A 103 -11.29 3.99 -7.89
CA SER A 103 -10.90 2.57 -7.96
C SER A 103 -10.30 2.21 -9.31
N LYS A 104 -11.00 2.55 -10.41
CA LYS A 104 -10.57 2.22 -11.79
C LYS A 104 -9.26 2.90 -12.15
N GLU A 105 -9.14 4.18 -11.83
CA GLU A 105 -7.95 4.95 -12.12
C GLU A 105 -6.73 4.41 -11.36
N THR A 106 -6.93 4.05 -10.09
CA THR A 106 -5.88 3.47 -9.24
C THR A 106 -5.38 2.13 -9.78
N ILE A 107 -6.27 1.22 -10.18
CA ILE A 107 -5.89 -0.07 -10.78
C ILE A 107 -5.22 0.13 -12.14
N ARG A 108 -5.73 1.02 -12.99
CA ARG A 108 -5.08 1.36 -14.27
C ARG A 108 -3.69 1.95 -14.10
N ALA A 109 -3.45 2.68 -13.02
CA ALA A 109 -2.13 3.20 -12.66
C ALA A 109 -1.14 2.10 -12.22
N GLY A 110 -1.61 0.88 -11.95
CA GLY A 110 -0.79 -0.28 -11.64
C GLY A 110 -0.89 -0.78 -10.21
N ALA A 111 -1.87 -0.35 -9.43
CA ALA A 111 -2.14 -0.95 -8.13
C ALA A 111 -2.71 -2.37 -8.30
N ASP A 112 -2.25 -3.29 -7.45
CA ASP A 112 -2.74 -4.67 -7.41
C ASP A 112 -3.94 -4.79 -6.46
N PHE A 113 -3.96 -3.98 -5.39
CA PHE A 113 -5.02 -3.96 -4.38
C PHE A 113 -5.40 -2.54 -4.00
N ILE A 114 -6.68 -2.35 -3.64
CA ILE A 114 -7.17 -1.11 -3.03
C ILE A 114 -7.61 -1.34 -1.59
N ILE A 115 -7.45 -0.34 -0.74
CA ILE A 115 -8.00 -0.35 0.63
C ILE A 115 -9.15 0.63 0.70
N VAL A 116 -10.35 0.10 0.99
CA VAL A 116 -11.57 0.88 1.16
C VAL A 116 -12.06 0.74 2.59
N GLY A 117 -12.09 1.82 3.33
CA GLY A 117 -12.58 1.86 4.72
C GLY A 117 -14.03 2.38 4.79
N ARG A 118 -14.17 3.68 5.02
CA ARG A 118 -15.46 4.36 5.23
C ARG A 118 -16.48 4.11 4.12
N GLY A 119 -16.06 4.01 2.87
CA GLY A 119 -16.93 3.73 1.74
C GLY A 119 -17.66 2.38 1.84
N ILE A 120 -17.16 1.46 2.67
CA ILE A 120 -17.80 0.16 2.94
C ILE A 120 -18.52 0.20 4.29
N TYR A 121 -17.80 0.43 5.40
CA TYR A 121 -18.38 0.24 6.74
C TYR A 121 -19.40 1.32 7.15
N GLN A 122 -19.47 2.46 6.47
CA GLN A 122 -20.48 3.50 6.67
C GLN A 122 -21.62 3.45 5.65
N ALA A 123 -21.60 2.52 4.71
CA ALA A 123 -22.68 2.33 3.75
C ALA A 123 -23.91 1.69 4.41
N ASP A 124 -25.11 2.00 3.94
CA ASP A 124 -26.35 1.36 4.39
C ASP A 124 -26.33 -0.16 4.20
N ASN A 125 -25.66 -0.62 3.13
CA ASN A 125 -25.39 -2.04 2.87
C ASN A 125 -23.90 -2.22 2.55
N PRO A 126 -23.07 -2.60 3.55
CA PRO A 126 -21.64 -2.82 3.36
C PRO A 126 -21.29 -3.89 2.33
N ALA A 127 -22.08 -4.96 2.22
CA ALA A 127 -21.83 -6.03 1.25
C ALA A 127 -21.97 -5.52 -0.19
N SER A 128 -23.08 -4.84 -0.50
CA SER A 128 -23.30 -4.24 -1.82
C SER A 128 -22.26 -3.15 -2.15
N ALA A 129 -21.82 -2.40 -1.13
CA ALA A 129 -20.74 -1.42 -1.33
C ALA A 129 -19.41 -2.10 -1.68
N ALA A 130 -19.06 -3.20 -1.02
CA ALA A 130 -17.86 -3.97 -1.34
C ALA A 130 -17.92 -4.57 -2.75
N GLU A 131 -19.05 -5.17 -3.12
CA GLU A 131 -19.28 -5.71 -4.47
C GLU A 131 -19.10 -4.63 -5.56
N LYS A 132 -19.61 -3.41 -5.32
CA LYS A 132 -19.43 -2.28 -6.21
C LYS A 132 -17.93 -1.97 -6.43
N TYR A 133 -17.16 -1.83 -5.36
CA TYR A 133 -15.71 -1.56 -5.47
C TYR A 133 -14.98 -2.70 -6.19
N MET A 134 -15.35 -3.96 -5.93
CA MET A 134 -14.79 -5.11 -6.66
C MET A 134 -15.08 -5.05 -8.15
N SER A 135 -16.32 -4.73 -8.55
CA SER A 135 -16.70 -4.60 -9.97
C SER A 135 -15.98 -3.44 -10.66
N GLU A 136 -15.68 -2.35 -9.94
CA GLU A 136 -14.93 -1.22 -10.47
C GLU A 136 -13.44 -1.55 -10.73
N MET A 137 -12.89 -2.56 -10.07
CA MET A 137 -11.51 -3.03 -10.29
C MET A 137 -11.39 -3.90 -11.54
N ASP A 138 -12.48 -4.44 -12.07
CA ASP A 138 -12.47 -5.26 -13.29
C ASP A 138 -12.28 -4.37 -14.50
N ILE A 139 -11.03 -4.35 -15.04
CA ILE A 139 -10.63 -3.46 -16.14
C ILE A 139 -10.91 -4.07 -17.53
N ASN A 140 -11.58 -5.22 -17.58
CA ASN A 140 -11.84 -5.94 -18.83
C ASN A 140 -13.11 -5.47 -19.59
N ASP A 141 -13.67 -4.30 -19.21
CA ASP A 141 -14.76 -3.64 -19.93
C ASP A 141 -14.30 -2.40 -20.69
#